data_ebceaa86b6c1ad526314b9cd593c8935
#
_entry.id   ebceaa86b6c1ad526314b9cd593c8935
#
_cell.length_a   1.000
_cell.length_b   1.000
_cell.length_c   1.000
_cell.angle_alpha   90.00
_cell.angle_beta   90.00
_cell.angle_gamma   90.00
#
_symmetry.space_group_name_H-M   'P 1'
#
loop_
_entity.id
_entity.type
_entity.pdbx_description
1 polymer ?
#
loop_
_entity_poly.entity_id
_entity_poly.type
_entity_poly.pdbx_seq_one_letter_code
_entity_poly.pdbx_strand_id
1 'polypeptide(L)'
;PAVYHNTEFLTYPDGLVDEYIEMQEKSYQVGADYYEMDYDELLKSYGMTQEDVEKDAEKMVENELMSAAICEKEGITEESSLYQEKLEKLLQENYYDSYEEAVEDGIEEKNILRTVQYYCALDIILENAQITEIEETL
;
A
#
# COMPACT_ATOMS: atom_id res chain seq x y z
N PRO A 1 6.36 -11.37 11.00
CA PRO A 1 5.36 -11.37 12.03
C PRO A 1 4.29 -12.42 11.83
N ALA A 2 3.66 -12.84 12.94
CA ALA A 2 2.66 -13.91 12.98
C ALA A 2 1.44 -13.65 12.07
N VAL A 3 1.08 -12.39 11.86
CA VAL A 3 -0.07 -12.02 11.02
C VAL A 3 0.15 -12.46 9.57
N TYR A 4 1.36 -12.31 9.06
CA TYR A 4 1.72 -12.72 7.70
C TYR A 4 1.61 -14.25 7.52
N HIS A 5 2.09 -15.00 8.50
CA HIS A 5 2.11 -16.47 8.40
C HIS A 5 0.75 -17.12 8.63
N ASN A 6 -0.14 -16.43 9.34
CA ASN A 6 -1.46 -16.97 9.67
C ASN A 6 -2.57 -16.54 8.72
N THR A 7 -2.27 -15.65 7.77
CA THR A 7 -3.24 -15.19 6.78
C THR A 7 -3.01 -15.94 5.47
N GLU A 8 -3.98 -16.72 5.07
CA GLU A 8 -3.90 -17.48 3.84
C GLU A 8 -4.41 -16.63 2.67
N PHE A 9 -3.51 -16.10 1.86
CA PHE A 9 -3.83 -15.42 0.61
C PHE A 9 -3.70 -16.40 -0.55
N LEU A 10 -4.52 -17.46 -0.50
CA LEU A 10 -4.43 -18.54 -1.48
C LEU A 10 -4.94 -18.14 -2.86
N THR A 11 -5.78 -17.12 -2.94
CA THR A 11 -6.34 -16.65 -4.20
C THR A 11 -6.34 -15.12 -4.25
N TYR A 12 -5.61 -14.59 -5.22
CA TYR A 12 -5.68 -13.16 -5.53
C TYR A 12 -6.89 -12.89 -6.43
N PRO A 13 -7.56 -11.74 -6.28
CA PRO A 13 -8.57 -11.32 -7.25
C PRO A 13 -7.98 -11.29 -8.66
N ASP A 14 -8.75 -11.74 -9.66
CA ASP A 14 -8.29 -11.77 -11.05
C ASP A 14 -7.84 -10.40 -11.50
N GLY A 15 -6.65 -10.32 -12.10
CA GLY A 15 -6.11 -9.10 -12.66
C GLY A 15 -5.49 -8.12 -11.65
N LEU A 16 -5.57 -8.38 -10.35
CA LEU A 16 -5.03 -7.45 -9.35
C LEU A 16 -3.50 -7.40 -9.38
N VAL A 17 -2.85 -8.56 -9.50
CA VAL A 17 -1.39 -8.61 -9.63
C VAL A 17 -0.93 -7.88 -10.89
N ASP A 18 -1.60 -8.10 -12.02
CA ASP A 18 -1.29 -7.43 -13.28
C ASP A 18 -1.44 -5.91 -13.17
N GLU A 19 -2.48 -5.44 -12.48
CA GLU A 19 -2.69 -4.01 -12.21
C GLU A 19 -1.50 -3.41 -11.46
N TYR A 20 -1.01 -4.08 -10.43
CA TYR A 20 0.13 -3.62 -9.66
C TYR A 20 1.44 -3.69 -10.45
N ILE A 21 1.61 -4.70 -11.30
CA ILE A 21 2.76 -4.79 -12.21
C ILE A 21 2.75 -3.58 -13.15
N GLU A 22 1.62 -3.27 -13.77
CA GLU A 22 1.50 -2.10 -14.65
C GLU A 22 1.79 -0.79 -13.91
N MET A 23 1.33 -0.64 -12.68
CA MET A 23 1.62 0.55 -11.87
C MET A 23 3.12 0.70 -11.62
N GLN A 24 3.79 -0.39 -11.27
CA GLN A 24 5.23 -0.40 -11.05
C GLN A 24 5.99 -0.08 -12.34
N GLU A 25 5.62 -0.73 -13.43
CA GLU A 25 6.25 -0.49 -14.73
C GLU A 25 6.12 0.98 -15.16
N LYS A 26 4.94 1.56 -15.00
CA LYS A 26 4.72 2.99 -15.31
C LYS A 26 5.58 3.89 -14.45
N SER A 27 5.70 3.59 -13.17
CA SER A 27 6.52 4.36 -12.24
C SER A 27 7.99 4.34 -12.66
N TYR A 28 8.52 3.17 -12.98
CA TYR A 28 9.90 3.05 -13.47
C TYR A 28 10.08 3.68 -14.84
N GLN A 29 9.08 3.59 -15.72
CA GLN A 29 9.15 4.23 -17.04
C GLN A 29 9.23 5.76 -16.91
N VAL A 30 8.46 6.36 -16.01
CA VAL A 30 8.54 7.81 -15.73
C VAL A 30 9.95 8.18 -15.26
N GLY A 31 10.54 7.36 -14.40
CA GLY A 31 11.92 7.55 -13.96
C GLY A 31 12.93 7.43 -15.11
N ALA A 32 12.75 6.42 -15.97
CA ALA A 32 13.61 6.21 -17.12
C ALA A 32 13.55 7.40 -18.08
N ASP A 33 12.35 7.91 -18.36
CA ASP A 33 12.15 9.07 -19.21
C ASP A 33 12.82 10.33 -18.62
N TYR A 34 12.72 10.49 -17.30
CA TYR A 34 13.35 11.62 -16.60
C TYR A 34 14.87 11.60 -16.72
N TYR A 35 15.49 10.41 -16.65
CA TYR A 35 16.95 10.27 -16.75
C TYR A 35 17.43 10.03 -18.21
N GLU A 36 16.52 10.09 -19.16
CA GLU A 36 16.82 9.83 -20.57
C GLU A 36 17.46 8.45 -20.81
N MET A 37 16.93 7.46 -20.09
CA MET A 37 17.36 6.05 -20.16
C MET A 37 16.25 5.16 -20.68
N ASP A 38 16.59 3.98 -21.18
CA ASP A 38 15.61 2.93 -21.43
C ASP A 38 15.15 2.31 -20.08
N TYR A 39 13.95 1.75 -20.06
CA TYR A 39 13.39 1.07 -18.89
C TYR A 39 14.36 0.01 -18.34
N ASP A 40 14.90 -0.84 -19.21
CA ASP A 40 15.83 -1.90 -18.80
C ASP A 40 17.13 -1.34 -18.23
N GLU A 41 17.62 -0.24 -18.78
CA GLU A 41 18.81 0.44 -18.25
C GLU A 41 18.58 1.01 -16.86
N LEU A 42 17.39 1.57 -16.62
CA LEU A 42 17.05 2.09 -15.30
C LEU A 42 17.00 0.97 -14.27
N LEU A 43 16.30 -0.13 -14.57
CA LEU A 43 16.23 -1.28 -13.66
C LEU A 43 17.62 -1.80 -13.34
N LYS A 44 18.45 -1.93 -14.37
CA LYS A 44 19.83 -2.41 -14.23
C LYS A 44 20.66 -1.49 -13.34
N SER A 45 20.44 -0.16 -13.43
CA SER A 45 21.13 0.82 -12.58
C SER A 45 20.77 0.66 -11.11
N TYR A 46 19.57 0.14 -10.81
CA TYR A 46 19.12 -0.16 -9.46
C TYR A 46 19.45 -1.59 -9.01
N GLY A 47 20.10 -2.38 -9.86
CA GLY A 47 20.39 -3.78 -9.58
C GLY A 47 19.14 -4.67 -9.61
N MET A 48 18.12 -4.27 -10.35
CA MET A 48 16.82 -4.95 -10.44
C MET A 48 16.60 -5.60 -11.79
N THR A 49 15.75 -6.62 -11.80
CA THR A 49 15.27 -7.29 -13.00
C THR A 49 13.75 -7.13 -13.11
N GLN A 50 13.17 -7.47 -14.26
CA GLN A 50 11.72 -7.50 -14.42
C GLN A 50 11.05 -8.46 -13.42
N GLU A 51 11.70 -9.58 -13.12
CA GLU A 51 11.21 -10.53 -12.10
C GLU A 51 11.09 -9.87 -10.73
N ASP A 52 12.04 -8.99 -10.37
CA ASP A 52 12.00 -8.24 -9.11
C ASP A 52 10.79 -7.29 -9.08
N VAL A 53 10.50 -6.63 -10.19
CA VAL A 53 9.31 -5.75 -10.33
C VAL A 53 8.03 -6.56 -10.09
N GLU A 54 7.93 -7.73 -10.70
CA GLU A 54 6.78 -8.63 -10.55
C GLU A 54 6.62 -9.13 -9.11
N LYS A 55 7.72 -9.50 -8.46
CA LYS A 55 7.70 -9.93 -7.05
C LYS A 55 7.30 -8.81 -6.10
N ASP A 56 7.76 -7.60 -6.36
CA ASP A 56 7.36 -6.44 -5.56
C ASP A 56 5.87 -6.14 -5.72
N ALA A 57 5.35 -6.29 -6.94
CA ALA A 57 3.92 -6.15 -7.19
C ALA A 57 3.10 -7.19 -6.42
N GLU A 58 3.55 -8.45 -6.38
CA GLU A 58 2.90 -9.50 -5.59
C GLU A 58 2.86 -9.15 -4.10
N LYS A 59 3.96 -8.62 -3.57
CA LYS A 59 4.01 -8.18 -2.17
C LYS A 59 3.04 -7.03 -1.90
N MET A 60 2.90 -6.11 -2.84
CA MET A 60 1.94 -5.02 -2.70
C MET A 60 0.51 -5.53 -2.66
N VAL A 61 0.17 -6.54 -3.47
CA VAL A 61 -1.13 -7.20 -3.43
C VAL A 61 -1.36 -7.89 -2.09
N GLU A 62 -0.37 -8.62 -1.59
CA GLU A 62 -0.46 -9.26 -0.27
C GLU A 62 -0.71 -8.24 0.84
N ASN A 63 0.01 -7.12 0.81
CA ASN A 63 -0.18 -6.03 1.76
C ASN A 63 -1.57 -5.42 1.68
N GLU A 64 -2.10 -5.24 0.47
CA GLU A 64 -3.46 -4.73 0.28
C GLU A 64 -4.50 -5.67 0.87
N LEU A 65 -4.41 -6.96 0.54
CA LEU A 65 -5.36 -7.96 1.02
C LEU A 65 -5.28 -8.10 2.55
N MET A 66 -4.09 -8.10 3.10
CA MET A 66 -3.89 -8.14 4.55
C MET A 66 -4.48 -6.89 5.22
N SER A 67 -4.21 -5.72 4.67
CA SER A 67 -4.72 -4.46 5.21
C SER A 67 -6.24 -4.42 5.20
N ALA A 68 -6.86 -4.84 4.11
CA ALA A 68 -8.31 -4.92 3.99
C ALA A 68 -8.90 -5.90 5.00
N ALA A 69 -8.26 -7.05 5.18
CA ALA A 69 -8.71 -8.08 6.15
C ALA A 69 -8.61 -7.56 7.59
N ILE A 70 -7.53 -6.88 7.94
CA ILE A 70 -7.35 -6.29 9.27
C ILE A 70 -8.41 -5.23 9.54
N CYS A 71 -8.64 -4.33 8.58
CA CYS A 71 -9.66 -3.29 8.69
C CYS A 71 -11.06 -3.91 8.85
N GLU A 72 -11.38 -4.94 8.08
CA GLU A 72 -12.66 -5.64 8.20
C GLU A 72 -12.83 -6.26 9.58
N LYS A 73 -11.82 -6.97 10.06
CA LYS A 73 -11.84 -7.62 11.38
C LYS A 73 -12.04 -6.60 12.51
N GLU A 74 -11.40 -5.46 12.42
CA GLU A 74 -11.45 -4.40 13.44
C GLU A 74 -12.63 -3.44 13.24
N GLY A 75 -13.47 -3.67 12.23
CA GLY A 75 -14.63 -2.82 11.96
C GLY A 75 -14.29 -1.43 11.44
N ILE A 76 -13.12 -1.27 10.82
CA ILE A 76 -12.69 0.02 10.26
C ILE A 76 -13.38 0.24 8.91
N THR A 77 -14.12 1.33 8.80
CA THR A 77 -14.77 1.77 7.56
C THR A 77 -14.35 3.21 7.26
N GLU A 78 -14.79 3.73 6.12
CA GLU A 78 -14.53 5.13 5.74
C GLU A 78 -15.08 6.13 6.76
N GLU A 79 -16.08 5.73 7.55
CA GLU A 79 -16.69 6.56 8.59
C GLU A 79 -15.95 6.51 9.93
N SER A 80 -15.01 5.58 10.08
CA SER A 80 -14.25 5.40 11.32
C SER A 80 -13.32 6.58 11.58
N SER A 81 -13.17 6.94 12.86
CA SER A 81 -12.26 8.02 13.28
C SER A 81 -10.82 7.77 12.84
N LEU A 82 -10.34 6.53 12.97
CA LEU A 82 -9.00 6.16 12.56
C LEU A 82 -8.82 6.34 11.06
N TYR A 83 -9.80 5.92 10.26
CA TYR A 83 -9.77 6.09 8.80
C TYR A 83 -9.67 7.58 8.44
N GLN A 84 -10.52 8.41 9.03
CA GLN A 84 -10.52 9.85 8.75
C GLN A 84 -9.22 10.52 9.17
N GLU A 85 -8.64 10.11 10.29
CA GLU A 85 -7.34 10.60 10.74
C GLU A 85 -6.24 10.29 9.72
N LYS A 86 -6.19 9.05 9.23
CA LYS A 86 -5.18 8.62 8.25
C LYS A 86 -5.41 9.26 6.88
N LEU A 87 -6.66 9.45 6.48
CA LEU A 87 -7.00 10.16 5.25
C LEU A 87 -6.51 11.61 5.30
N GLU A 88 -6.81 12.31 6.39
CA GLU A 88 -6.37 13.70 6.57
C GLU A 88 -4.86 13.83 6.51
N LYS A 89 -4.15 12.91 7.18
CA LYS A 89 -2.69 12.87 7.16
C LYS A 89 -2.16 12.64 5.74
N LEU A 90 -2.74 11.71 5.01
CA LEU A 90 -2.34 11.42 3.62
C LEU A 90 -2.52 12.65 2.73
N LEU A 91 -3.66 13.34 2.86
CA LEU A 91 -3.93 14.54 2.07
C LEU A 91 -2.93 15.65 2.40
N GLN A 92 -2.65 15.89 3.66
CA GLN A 92 -1.68 16.90 4.11
C GLN A 92 -0.26 16.59 3.60
N GLU A 93 0.17 15.34 3.67
CA GLU A 93 1.49 14.91 3.19
C GLU A 93 1.66 15.12 1.68
N ASN A 94 0.56 15.10 0.93
CA ASN A 94 0.54 15.31 -0.52
C ASN A 94 0.08 16.70 -0.93
N TYR A 95 -0.01 17.62 0.03
CA TYR A 95 -0.35 19.03 -0.20
C TYR A 95 -1.76 19.26 -0.76
N TYR A 96 -2.71 18.39 -0.41
CA TYR A 96 -4.12 18.58 -0.75
C TYR A 96 -4.90 19.10 0.45
N ASP A 97 -5.78 20.06 0.21
CA ASP A 97 -6.65 20.62 1.24
C ASP A 97 -7.90 19.76 1.48
N SER A 98 -8.29 18.95 0.49
CA SER A 98 -9.46 18.10 0.59
C SER A 98 -9.34 16.83 -0.27
N TYR A 99 -10.16 15.84 0.06
CA TYR A 99 -10.32 14.61 -0.74
C TYR A 99 -10.78 14.93 -2.16
N GLU A 100 -11.73 15.84 -2.30
CA GLU A 100 -12.28 16.26 -3.59
C GLU A 100 -11.19 16.87 -4.49
N GLU A 101 -10.31 17.68 -3.91
CA GLU A 101 -9.19 18.27 -4.64
C GLU A 101 -8.24 17.19 -5.18
N ALA A 102 -7.92 16.21 -4.35
CA ALA A 102 -7.05 15.10 -4.76
C ALA A 102 -7.66 14.31 -5.92
N VAL A 103 -8.95 14.03 -5.87
CA VAL A 103 -9.67 13.30 -6.93
C VAL A 103 -9.74 14.15 -8.21
N GLU A 104 -10.01 15.44 -8.12
CA GLU A 104 -10.00 16.34 -9.26
C GLU A 104 -8.64 16.43 -9.94
N ASP A 105 -7.57 16.31 -9.14
CA ASP A 105 -6.19 16.32 -9.65
C ASP A 105 -5.77 14.99 -10.29
N GLY A 106 -6.67 14.01 -10.32
CA GLY A 106 -6.47 12.74 -11.01
C GLY A 106 -6.08 11.55 -10.15
N ILE A 107 -6.08 11.70 -8.82
CA ILE A 107 -5.80 10.58 -7.93
C ILE A 107 -7.04 9.69 -7.86
N GLU A 108 -6.87 8.42 -8.17
CA GLU A 108 -7.97 7.45 -8.14
C GLU A 108 -8.45 7.19 -6.72
N GLU A 109 -9.76 7.20 -6.51
CA GLU A 109 -10.38 6.94 -5.21
C GLU A 109 -9.97 5.61 -4.61
N LYS A 110 -9.86 4.56 -5.43
CA LYS A 110 -9.43 3.23 -4.97
C LYS A 110 -8.01 3.23 -4.41
N ASN A 111 -7.12 4.05 -4.96
CA ASN A 111 -5.75 4.15 -4.48
C ASN A 111 -5.69 4.89 -3.14
N ILE A 112 -6.52 5.89 -2.96
CA ILE A 112 -6.65 6.58 -1.67
C ILE A 112 -7.16 5.60 -0.61
N LEU A 113 -8.22 4.85 -0.91
CA LEU A 113 -8.79 3.85 0.00
C LEU A 113 -7.73 2.81 0.41
N ARG A 114 -7.02 2.25 -0.55
CA ARG A 114 -5.99 1.24 -0.31
C ARG A 114 -4.88 1.76 0.60
N THR A 115 -4.41 2.98 0.34
CA THR A 115 -3.35 3.61 1.13
C THR A 115 -3.81 3.90 2.55
N VAL A 116 -5.01 4.43 2.73
CA VAL A 116 -5.56 4.71 4.06
C VAL A 116 -5.77 3.43 4.85
N GLN A 117 -6.30 2.38 4.22
CA GLN A 117 -6.45 1.07 4.86
C GLN A 117 -5.10 0.51 5.30
N TYR A 118 -4.07 0.66 4.49
CA TYR A 118 -2.73 0.23 4.84
C TYR A 118 -2.21 0.95 6.10
N TYR A 119 -2.38 2.26 6.18
CA TYR A 119 -1.99 3.03 7.35
C TYR A 119 -2.78 2.65 8.60
N CYS A 120 -4.07 2.40 8.45
CA CYS A 120 -4.90 1.91 9.55
C CYS A 120 -4.42 0.55 10.05
N ALA A 121 -4.14 -0.37 9.13
CA ALA A 121 -3.65 -1.70 9.45
C ALA A 121 -2.29 -1.65 10.16
N LEU A 122 -1.37 -0.81 9.70
CA LEU A 122 -0.07 -0.62 10.37
C LEU A 122 -0.24 -0.12 11.79
N ASP A 123 -1.12 0.84 12.00
CA ASP A 123 -1.40 1.40 13.33
C ASP A 123 -1.91 0.32 14.29
N ILE A 124 -2.84 -0.51 13.83
CA ILE A 124 -3.40 -1.63 14.59
C ILE A 124 -2.31 -2.66 14.95
N ILE A 125 -1.46 -3.01 13.99
CA ILE A 125 -0.36 -3.95 14.19
C ILE A 125 0.63 -3.42 15.23
N LEU A 126 0.99 -2.13 15.15
CA LEU A 126 1.90 -1.50 16.09
C LEU A 126 1.34 -1.44 17.51
N GLU A 127 0.07 -1.12 17.67
CA GLU A 127 -0.60 -1.13 18.97
C GLU A 127 -0.57 -2.53 19.59
N ASN A 128 -0.87 -3.56 18.81
CA ASN A 128 -0.84 -4.94 19.29
C ASN A 128 0.58 -5.38 19.67
N ALA A 129 1.60 -4.97 18.93
CA ALA A 129 3.00 -5.26 19.23
C ALA A 129 3.43 -4.59 20.54
N GLN A 130 3.02 -3.33 20.78
CA GLN A 130 3.32 -2.61 22.02
C GLN A 130 2.67 -3.26 23.22
N ILE A 131 1.42 -3.70 23.11
CA ILE A 131 0.71 -4.42 24.17
C ILE A 131 1.45 -5.71 24.51
N THR A 132 1.88 -6.46 23.52
CA THR A 132 2.64 -7.71 23.70
C THR A 132 3.95 -7.47 24.44
N GLU A 133 4.70 -6.42 24.09
CA GLU A 133 5.95 -6.04 24.76
C GLU A 133 5.71 -5.71 26.24
N ILE A 134 4.65 -4.96 26.55
CA ILE A 134 4.28 -4.61 27.93
C ILE A 134 3.95 -5.87 28.71
N GLU A 135 3.21 -6.80 28.16
CA GLU A 135 2.85 -8.07 28.80
C GLU A 135 4.10 -8.92 29.07
N GLU A 136 5.05 -8.96 28.17
CA GLU A 136 6.30 -9.71 28.34
C GLU A 136 7.22 -9.13 29.43
N THR A 137 7.16 -7.82 29.67
CA THR A 137 7.97 -7.16 30.69
C THR A 137 7.36 -7.18 32.08
N LEU A 138 6.10 -7.56 32.23
CA LEU A 138 5.40 -7.72 33.51
C LEU A 138 5.65 -9.10 34.10
#